data_76bfa75c9bd9c7f1c1e2b46881664e0e
#
_entry.id   76bfa75c9bd9c7f1c1e2b46881664e0e
#
_cell.length_a   1.000
_cell.length_b   1.000
_cell.length_c   1.000
_cell.angle_alpha   90.00
_cell.angle_beta   90.00
_cell.angle_gamma   90.00
#
_symmetry.space_group_name_H-M   'P 1'
#
loop_
_entity.id
_entity.type
_entity.pdbx_description
1 polymer ?
#
loop_
_entity_poly.entity_id
_entity_poly.type
_entity_poly.pdbx_seq_one_letter_code
_entity_poly.pdbx_strand_id
1 'polypeptide(L)'
;KVALHDLNSRAFGLTMQRVGEETKVGAPSPAAAMAKYYGTEHNKLRYELMLEAMGTQGIGWDGEGFSMEELAITRDWLRTKANSIEGGTSEVQLNVISKRVLGLPDK
;
A
#
# COMPACT_ATOMS: atom_id res chain seq x y z
N LYS A 1 -4.16 16.30 1.77
CA LYS A 1 -4.05 14.81 1.79
C LYS A 1 -3.75 14.24 0.39
N VAL A 2 -4.53 14.61 -0.63
CA VAL A 2 -4.35 14.08 -2.00
C VAL A 2 -2.97 14.42 -2.57
N ALA A 3 -2.51 15.66 -2.43
CA ALA A 3 -1.20 16.08 -2.91
C ALA A 3 -0.06 15.29 -2.25
N LEU A 4 -0.15 15.05 -0.94
CA LEU A 4 0.83 14.25 -0.21
C LEU A 4 0.81 12.79 -0.69
N HIS A 5 -0.37 12.24 -0.90
CA HIS A 5 -0.51 10.89 -1.43
C HIS A 5 0.10 10.76 -2.84
N ASP A 6 -0.13 11.72 -3.70
CA ASP A 6 0.45 11.75 -5.05
C ASP A 6 1.99 11.85 -5.01
N LEU A 7 2.52 12.70 -4.14
CA LEU A 7 3.96 12.80 -3.90
C LEU A 7 4.55 11.45 -3.47
N ASN A 8 3.92 10.79 -2.51
CA ASN A 8 4.35 9.47 -2.01
C ASN A 8 4.22 8.38 -3.09
N SER A 9 3.20 8.44 -3.93
CA SER A 9 3.04 7.53 -5.07
C SER A 9 4.20 7.65 -6.05
N ARG A 10 4.61 8.87 -6.38
CA ARG A 10 5.75 9.13 -7.26
C ARG A 10 7.06 8.67 -6.64
N ALA A 11 7.28 8.97 -5.38
CA ALA A 11 8.47 8.53 -4.64
C ALA A 11 8.56 7.00 -4.60
N PHE A 12 7.44 6.32 -4.34
CA PHE A 12 7.37 4.86 -4.35
C PHE A 12 7.65 4.28 -5.74
N GLY A 13 7.07 4.87 -6.80
CA GLY A 13 7.32 4.46 -8.18
C GLY A 13 8.80 4.57 -8.56
N LEU A 14 9.46 5.66 -8.21
CA LEU A 14 10.90 5.85 -8.45
C LEU A 14 11.74 4.85 -7.65
N THR A 15 11.35 4.57 -6.41
CA THR A 15 12.02 3.56 -5.58
C THR A 15 11.91 2.16 -6.21
N MET A 16 10.73 1.80 -6.73
CA MET A 16 10.53 0.51 -7.40
C MET A 16 11.30 0.42 -8.71
N GLN A 17 11.44 1.52 -9.44
CA GLN A 17 12.30 1.57 -10.62
C GLN A 17 13.76 1.31 -10.24
N ARG A 18 14.25 1.96 -9.20
CA ARG A 18 15.60 1.72 -8.65
C ARG A 18 15.81 0.26 -8.27
N VAL A 19 14.86 -0.34 -7.55
CA VAL A 19 14.90 -1.77 -7.19
C VAL A 19 15.03 -2.64 -8.43
N GLY A 20 14.26 -2.36 -9.47
CA GLY A 20 14.33 -3.08 -10.73
C GLY A 20 15.69 -2.96 -11.43
N GLU A 21 16.29 -1.78 -11.42
CA GLU A 21 17.62 -1.53 -12.01
C GLU A 21 18.72 -2.26 -11.21
N GLU A 22 18.71 -2.16 -9.89
CA GLU A 22 19.64 -2.88 -9.01
C GLU A 22 19.56 -4.39 -9.19
N THR A 23 18.36 -4.94 -9.33
CA THR A 23 18.14 -6.37 -9.56
C THR A 23 18.70 -6.84 -10.90
N LYS A 24 18.60 -6.02 -11.95
CA LYS A 24 19.18 -6.34 -13.27
C LYS A 24 20.71 -6.46 -13.24
N VAL A 25 21.35 -5.72 -12.37
CA VAL A 25 22.81 -5.79 -12.18
C VAL A 25 23.23 -6.98 -11.31
N GLY A 26 22.26 -7.73 -10.77
CA GLY A 26 22.51 -8.93 -9.96
C GLY A 26 22.73 -8.67 -8.48
N ALA A 27 22.61 -7.43 -8.01
CA ALA A 27 22.68 -7.08 -6.59
C ALA A 27 21.28 -7.09 -5.97
N PRO A 28 21.05 -7.82 -4.85
CA PRO A 28 19.79 -7.71 -4.15
C PRO A 28 19.63 -6.30 -3.57
N SER A 29 18.55 -5.60 -3.92
CA SER A 29 18.28 -4.27 -3.38
C SER A 29 17.69 -4.38 -1.98
N PRO A 30 18.29 -3.75 -0.95
CA PRO A 30 17.66 -3.65 0.37
C PRO A 30 16.30 -2.98 0.35
N ALA A 31 16.09 -2.04 -0.60
CA ALA A 31 14.83 -1.36 -0.78
C ALA A 31 13.68 -2.29 -1.20
N ALA A 32 13.97 -3.45 -1.81
CA ALA A 32 12.94 -4.44 -2.17
C ALA A 32 12.17 -4.95 -0.96
N ALA A 33 12.82 -5.06 0.20
CA ALA A 33 12.19 -5.57 1.42
C ALA A 33 11.05 -4.68 1.94
N MET A 34 11.07 -3.39 1.62
CA MET A 34 10.02 -2.45 2.04
C MET A 34 8.82 -2.43 1.08
N ALA A 35 8.95 -2.97 -0.11
CA ALA A 35 7.97 -2.80 -1.18
C ALA A 35 6.59 -3.37 -0.80
N LYS A 36 6.55 -4.56 -0.23
CA LYS A 36 5.28 -5.18 0.19
C LYS A 36 4.62 -4.38 1.31
N TYR A 37 5.36 -4.00 2.34
CA TYR A 37 4.85 -3.20 3.45
C TYR A 37 4.34 -1.85 2.98
N TYR A 38 5.20 -1.06 2.36
CA TYR A 38 4.86 0.29 1.93
C TYR A 38 3.75 0.30 0.88
N GLY A 39 3.84 -0.58 -0.11
CA GLY A 39 2.87 -0.66 -1.20
C GLY A 39 1.47 -1.01 -0.72
N THR A 40 1.33 -1.96 0.20
CA THR A 40 0.01 -2.33 0.74
C THR A 40 -0.58 -1.24 1.63
N GLU A 41 0.21 -0.62 2.49
CA GLU A 41 -0.24 0.49 3.34
C GLU A 41 -0.62 1.71 2.49
N HIS A 42 0.17 2.03 1.49
CA HIS A 42 -0.10 3.13 0.57
C HIS A 42 -1.38 2.90 -0.25
N ASN A 43 -1.63 1.67 -0.69
CA ASN A 43 -2.85 1.31 -1.40
C ASN A 43 -4.10 1.42 -0.50
N LYS A 44 -3.99 1.05 0.77
CA LYS A 44 -5.07 1.25 1.75
C LYS A 44 -5.42 2.74 1.87
N LEU A 45 -4.42 3.60 2.02
CA LEU A 45 -4.61 5.05 2.08
C LEU A 45 -5.25 5.60 0.80
N ARG A 46 -4.88 5.09 -0.36
CA ARG A 46 -5.48 5.47 -1.63
C ARG A 46 -6.99 5.27 -1.62
N TYR A 47 -7.45 4.10 -1.21
CA TYR A 47 -8.89 3.79 -1.15
C TYR A 47 -9.61 4.60 -0.06
N GLU A 48 -8.95 4.88 1.07
CA GLU A 48 -9.50 5.76 2.09
C GLU A 48 -9.72 7.19 1.56
N LEU A 49 -8.78 7.73 0.79
CA LEU A 49 -8.93 9.03 0.13
C LEU A 49 -10.06 9.04 -0.90
N MET A 50 -10.23 7.94 -1.65
CA MET A 50 -11.33 7.81 -2.60
C MET A 50 -12.68 7.82 -1.87
N LEU A 51 -12.81 7.13 -0.74
CA LEU A 51 -14.03 7.16 0.07
C LEU A 51 -14.28 8.54 0.68
N GLU A 52 -13.25 9.22 1.17
CA GLU A 52 -13.39 10.60 1.68
C GLU A 52 -13.89 11.55 0.57
N ALA A 53 -13.38 11.40 -0.65
CA ALA A 53 -13.81 12.22 -1.79
C ALA A 53 -15.26 11.96 -2.20
N MET A 54 -15.75 10.76 -2.00
CA MET A 54 -17.14 10.38 -2.27
C MET A 54 -18.12 10.91 -1.20
N GLY A 55 -17.63 11.28 -0.03
CA GLY A 55 -18.48 11.75 1.07
C GLY A 55 -19.47 10.67 1.52
N THR A 56 -20.77 11.03 1.63
CA THR A 56 -21.82 10.09 2.05
C THR A 56 -22.01 8.91 1.10
N GLN A 57 -21.64 9.05 -0.17
CA GLN A 57 -21.71 7.95 -1.14
C GLN A 57 -20.67 6.86 -0.85
N GLY A 58 -19.63 7.15 -0.08
CA GLY A 58 -18.61 6.19 0.34
C GLY A 58 -19.07 5.18 1.40
N ILE A 59 -20.25 5.35 1.99
CA ILE A 59 -20.79 4.44 3.02
C ILE A 59 -21.68 3.34 2.44
N GLY A 60 -21.97 3.38 1.13
CA GLY A 60 -22.87 2.43 0.47
C GLY A 60 -22.23 1.05 0.29
N TRP A 61 -22.96 0.02 0.63
CA TRP A 61 -22.61 -1.37 0.31
C TRP A 61 -23.53 -1.95 -0.77
N ASP A 62 -24.78 -1.61 -0.72
CA ASP A 62 -25.83 -2.05 -1.63
C ASP A 62 -27.01 -1.08 -1.58
N GLY A 63 -27.91 -1.18 -2.55
CA GLY A 63 -29.18 -0.44 -2.56
C GLY A 63 -29.25 0.68 -3.59
N GLU A 64 -30.43 1.29 -3.66
CA GLU A 64 -30.70 2.44 -4.54
C GLU A 64 -29.97 3.69 -4.06
N GLY A 65 -29.63 4.57 -4.98
CA GLY A 65 -28.94 5.81 -4.68
C GLY A 65 -27.41 5.72 -4.75
N PHE A 66 -26.86 4.55 -5.04
CA PHE A 66 -25.43 4.34 -5.24
C PHE A 66 -25.16 3.80 -6.65
N SER A 67 -24.16 4.33 -7.34
CA SER A 67 -23.72 3.78 -8.62
C SER A 67 -22.90 2.49 -8.40
N MET A 68 -22.80 1.68 -9.44
CA MET A 68 -21.96 0.48 -9.40
C MET A 68 -20.50 0.80 -9.12
N GLU A 69 -19.98 1.92 -9.63
CA GLU A 69 -18.61 2.39 -9.40
C GLU A 69 -18.40 2.76 -7.93
N GLU A 70 -19.33 3.48 -7.32
CA GLU A 70 -19.30 3.86 -5.91
C GLU A 70 -19.27 2.62 -5.00
N LEU A 71 -20.15 1.65 -5.26
CA LEU A 71 -20.19 0.39 -4.52
C LEU A 71 -18.91 -0.44 -4.70
N ALA A 72 -18.36 -0.45 -5.90
CA ALA A 72 -17.10 -1.15 -6.19
C ALA A 72 -15.93 -0.57 -5.38
N ILE A 73 -15.83 0.75 -5.28
CA ILE A 73 -14.77 1.42 -4.50
C ILE A 73 -14.87 1.03 -3.02
N THR A 74 -16.06 1.02 -2.44
CA THR A 74 -16.29 0.63 -1.04
C THR A 74 -15.88 -0.82 -0.79
N ARG A 75 -16.24 -1.72 -1.71
CA ARG A 75 -15.88 -3.15 -1.63
C ARG A 75 -14.37 -3.35 -1.75
N ASP A 76 -13.75 -2.68 -2.68
CA ASP A 76 -12.30 -2.74 -2.88
C ASP A 76 -11.54 -2.17 -1.69
N TRP A 77 -12.04 -1.10 -1.07
CA TRP A 77 -11.48 -0.58 0.17
C TRP A 77 -11.42 -1.64 1.27
N LEU A 78 -12.51 -2.35 1.49
CA LEU A 78 -12.54 -3.46 2.46
C LEU A 78 -11.57 -4.59 2.07
N ARG A 79 -11.49 -4.90 0.78
CA ARG A 79 -10.55 -5.92 0.27
C ARG A 79 -9.08 -5.54 0.51
N THR A 80 -8.74 -4.26 0.45
CA THR A 80 -7.36 -3.80 0.68
C THR A 80 -6.85 -4.14 2.07
N LYS A 81 -7.74 -4.31 3.07
CA LYS A 81 -7.34 -4.71 4.43
C LYS A 81 -6.65 -6.08 4.44
N ALA A 82 -7.10 -7.00 3.60
CA ALA A 82 -6.47 -8.31 3.45
C ALA A 82 -5.05 -8.23 2.85
N ASN A 83 -4.78 -7.26 2.02
CA ASN A 83 -3.47 -7.11 1.37
C ASN A 83 -2.33 -6.88 2.37
N SER A 84 -2.61 -6.26 3.51
CA SER A 84 -1.63 -6.05 4.58
C SER A 84 -1.50 -7.24 5.54
N ILE A 85 -2.25 -8.31 5.31
CA ILE A 85 -2.24 -9.55 6.11
C ILE A 85 -1.64 -10.71 5.30
N GLU A 86 -2.09 -10.89 4.07
CA GLU A 86 -1.63 -11.94 3.17
C GLU A 86 -0.14 -11.78 2.79
N GLY A 87 0.56 -12.90 2.61
CA GLY A 87 1.97 -12.88 2.25
C GLY A 87 2.92 -12.34 3.33
N GLY A 88 2.48 -12.33 4.57
CA GLY A 88 3.14 -11.77 5.74
C GLY A 88 2.53 -10.44 6.16
N THR A 89 2.20 -10.32 7.43
CA THR A 89 1.60 -9.11 7.98
C THR A 89 2.56 -7.93 7.91
N SER A 90 2.03 -6.71 8.04
CA SER A 90 2.86 -5.49 8.11
C SER A 90 3.89 -5.57 9.24
N GLU A 91 3.51 -6.10 10.39
CA GLU A 91 4.41 -6.30 11.54
C GLU A 91 5.54 -7.30 11.22
N VAL A 92 5.23 -8.40 10.54
CA VAL A 92 6.24 -9.37 10.09
C VAL A 92 7.19 -8.74 9.07
N GLN A 93 6.68 -7.95 8.14
CA GLN A 93 7.50 -7.23 7.16
C GLN A 93 8.42 -6.21 7.83
N LEU A 94 7.94 -5.48 8.83
CA LEU A 94 8.75 -4.54 9.61
C LEU A 94 9.85 -5.27 10.37
N ASN A 95 9.59 -6.46 10.91
CA ASN A 95 10.62 -7.29 11.54
C ASN A 95 11.72 -7.71 10.55
N VAL A 96 11.34 -8.09 9.34
CA VAL A 96 12.31 -8.42 8.28
C VAL A 96 13.16 -7.22 7.93
N ILE A 97 12.55 -6.04 7.76
CA ILE A 97 13.26 -4.79 7.46
C ILE A 97 14.22 -4.44 8.60
N SER A 98 13.74 -4.49 9.83
CA SER A 98 14.53 -4.20 11.03
C SER A 98 15.80 -5.05 11.10
N LYS A 99 15.65 -6.36 10.94
CA LYS A 99 16.74 -7.32 11.11
C LYS A 99 17.66 -7.41 9.92
N ARG A 100 17.10 -7.53 8.73
CA ARG A 100 17.86 -7.85 7.50
C ARG A 100 18.32 -6.63 6.72
N VAL A 101 17.59 -5.53 6.79
CA VAL A 101 17.92 -4.30 6.06
C VAL A 101 18.69 -3.34 6.95
N LEU A 102 18.17 -3.07 8.14
CA LEU A 102 18.73 -2.11 9.08
C LEU A 102 19.76 -2.74 10.04
N GLY A 103 19.77 -4.07 10.17
CA GLY A 103 20.70 -4.76 11.06
C GLY A 103 20.50 -4.44 12.54
N LEU A 104 19.26 -4.11 12.93
CA LEU A 104 18.94 -3.80 14.32
C LEU A 104 19.01 -5.07 15.18
N PRO A 105 19.50 -4.97 16.42
CA PRO A 105 19.62 -6.13 17.29
C PRO A 105 18.26 -6.68 17.72
N ASP A 106 18.18 -7.98 17.88
CA ASP A 106 17.12 -8.61 18.65
C ASP A 106 17.29 -8.26 20.13
N LYS A 107 16.17 -8.13 20.84
CA LYS A 107 16.24 -7.97 22.30
C LYS A 107 16.91 -9.15 22.96
#